data_8b0acb06e92367bd638c0c31b620146a
#
_entry.id   8b0acb06e92367bd638c0c31b620146a
#
_cell.length_a   1.000
_cell.length_b   1.000
_cell.length_c   1.000
_cell.angle_alpha   90.00
_cell.angle_beta   90.00
_cell.angle_gamma   90.00
#
_symmetry.space_group_name_H-M   'P 1'
#
loop_
_entity.id
_entity.type
_entity.pdbx_description
1 polymer ?
#
loop_
_entity_poly.entity_id
_entity_poly.type
_entity_poly.pdbx_seq_one_letter_code
_entity_poly.pdbx_strand_id
1 'polypeptide(L)'
;MRHLSIDIETYSSVDIGSGGLYKYVQSPDFEILLFAYAIDERPVSVIDLKQGETIPIEIMLAMFDPKVKKHAYNAAFEHYCLSKYFYPDSMVTGQ
;
A
#
# COMPACT_ATOMS: atom_id res chain seq x y z
N MET A 1 -5.57 -6.08 17.95
CA MET A 1 -5.07 -6.44 16.59
C MET A 1 -3.65 -6.95 16.72
N ARG A 2 -3.41 -8.18 16.29
CA ARG A 2 -2.07 -8.78 16.29
C ARG A 2 -1.49 -8.86 14.89
N HIS A 3 -2.34 -9.16 13.92
CA HIS A 3 -1.95 -9.35 12.53
C HIS A 3 -2.77 -8.45 11.63
N LEU A 4 -2.12 -7.85 10.66
CA LEU A 4 -2.77 -7.07 9.62
C LEU A 4 -2.28 -7.58 8.26
N SER A 5 -3.19 -8.17 7.50
CA SER A 5 -2.91 -8.60 6.14
C SER A 5 -3.31 -7.50 5.16
N ILE A 6 -2.46 -7.23 4.19
CA ILE A 6 -2.65 -6.13 3.24
C ILE A 6 -2.45 -6.65 1.83
N ASP A 7 -3.32 -6.22 0.92
CA ASP A 7 -3.17 -6.43 -0.51
C ASP A 7 -3.66 -5.17 -1.22
N ILE A 8 -2.94 -4.75 -2.27
CA ILE A 8 -3.29 -3.53 -2.99
C ILE A 8 -3.35 -3.79 -4.49
N GLU A 9 -4.16 -3.00 -5.19
CA GLU A 9 -4.16 -2.91 -6.64
C GLU A 9 -3.78 -1.50 -7.03
N THR A 10 -2.88 -1.38 -8.02
CA THR A 10 -2.28 -0.11 -8.41
C THR A 10 -2.32 0.10 -9.91
N TYR A 11 -2.06 1.34 -10.32
CA TYR A 11 -1.85 1.70 -11.72
C TYR A 11 -0.62 2.58 -11.85
N SER A 12 0.13 2.37 -12.92
CA SER A 12 1.19 3.26 -13.39
C SER A 12 1.40 3.00 -14.87
N SER A 13 1.69 4.03 -15.65
CA SER A 13 2.02 3.87 -17.07
C SER A 13 3.41 3.27 -17.29
N VAL A 14 4.24 3.23 -16.23
CA VAL A 14 5.58 2.63 -16.30
C VAL A 14 5.46 1.11 -16.19
N ASP A 15 6.11 0.39 -17.11
CA ASP A 15 6.18 -1.06 -17.05
C ASP A 15 7.14 -1.46 -15.92
N ILE A 16 6.61 -2.16 -14.92
CA ILE A 16 7.41 -2.59 -13.78
C ILE A 16 8.51 -3.58 -14.18
N GLY A 17 8.25 -4.39 -15.22
CA GLY A 17 9.22 -5.36 -15.70
C GLY A 17 10.44 -4.73 -16.38
N SER A 18 10.26 -3.61 -17.07
CA SER A 18 11.36 -2.92 -17.77
C SER A 18 11.89 -1.73 -16.99
N GLY A 19 11.00 -1.00 -16.29
CA GLY A 19 11.38 0.22 -15.55
C GLY A 19 11.78 -0.03 -14.10
N GLY A 20 11.36 -1.16 -13.53
CA GLY A 20 11.59 -1.48 -12.14
C GLY A 20 10.56 -0.86 -11.20
N LEU A 21 10.55 -1.34 -9.96
CA LEU A 21 9.58 -0.91 -8.95
C LEU A 21 9.67 0.57 -8.63
N TYR A 22 10.88 1.09 -8.46
CA TYR A 22 11.09 2.49 -8.11
C TYR A 22 10.47 3.43 -9.15
N LYS A 23 10.77 3.21 -10.43
CA LYS A 23 10.24 4.04 -11.51
C LYS A 23 8.73 3.90 -11.66
N TYR A 24 8.21 2.69 -11.44
CA TYR A 24 6.78 2.43 -11.46
C TYR A 24 6.05 3.31 -10.44
N VAL A 25 6.53 3.33 -9.19
CA VAL A 25 5.90 4.07 -8.10
C VAL A 25 6.13 5.59 -8.25
N GLN A 26 7.27 6.01 -8.80
CA GLN A 26 7.58 7.43 -8.97
C GLN A 26 6.92 8.07 -10.19
N SER A 27 6.24 7.30 -11.02
CA SER A 27 5.51 7.84 -12.16
C SER A 27 4.47 8.87 -11.70
N PRO A 28 4.32 10.01 -12.41
CA PRO A 28 3.30 11.01 -12.04
C PRO A 28 1.87 10.47 -12.05
N ASP A 29 1.61 9.41 -12.81
CA ASP A 29 0.28 8.80 -12.91
C ASP A 29 0.11 7.58 -12.01
N PHE A 30 1.10 7.29 -11.14
CA PHE A 30 0.97 6.20 -10.18
C PHE A 30 -0.18 6.47 -9.22
N GLU A 31 -1.02 5.46 -9.01
CA GLU A 31 -2.08 5.53 -7.99
C GLU A 31 -2.37 4.16 -7.43
N ILE A 32 -2.83 4.12 -6.17
CA ILE A 32 -3.39 2.91 -5.58
C ILE A 32 -4.89 2.95 -5.81
N LEU A 33 -5.40 1.92 -6.49
CA LEU A 33 -6.81 1.83 -6.84
C LEU A 33 -7.65 1.24 -5.72
N LEU A 34 -7.18 0.12 -5.16
CA LEU A 34 -7.87 -0.62 -4.12
C LEU A 34 -6.89 -0.97 -3.00
N PHE A 35 -7.37 -0.90 -1.77
CA PHE A 35 -6.65 -1.31 -0.58
C PHE A 35 -7.48 -2.35 0.16
N ALA A 36 -7.02 -3.59 0.17
CA ALA A 36 -7.69 -4.67 0.88
C ALA A 36 -6.93 -4.99 2.16
N TYR A 37 -7.66 -5.25 3.22
CA TYR A 37 -7.03 -5.62 4.48
C TYR A 37 -7.88 -6.62 5.26
N ALA A 38 -7.22 -7.37 6.12
CA ALA A 38 -7.88 -8.24 7.08
C ALA A 38 -7.17 -8.14 8.42
N ILE A 39 -7.96 -7.97 9.48
CA ILE A 39 -7.49 -7.90 10.86
C ILE A 39 -7.60 -9.30 11.46
N ASP A 40 -6.47 -9.86 11.90
CA ASP A 40 -6.41 -11.19 12.49
C ASP A 40 -7.09 -12.21 11.56
N GLU A 41 -8.11 -12.92 12.04
CA GLU A 41 -8.82 -13.93 11.23
C GLU A 41 -10.18 -13.42 10.72
N ARG A 42 -10.40 -12.10 10.76
CA ARG A 42 -11.65 -11.50 10.29
C ARG A 42 -11.73 -11.49 8.76
N PRO A 43 -12.94 -11.33 8.22
CA PRO A 43 -13.11 -11.22 6.77
C PRO A 43 -12.34 -10.04 6.17
N VAL A 44 -12.00 -10.18 4.89
CA VAL A 44 -11.31 -9.11 4.14
C VAL A 44 -12.26 -7.95 3.91
N SER A 45 -11.77 -6.73 4.15
CA SER A 45 -12.43 -5.48 3.79
C SER A 45 -11.68 -4.85 2.62
N VAL A 46 -12.41 -4.22 1.71
CA VAL A 46 -11.81 -3.55 0.55
C VAL A 46 -12.20 -2.07 0.58
N ILE A 47 -11.20 -1.22 0.45
CA ILE A 47 -11.36 0.23 0.37
C ILE A 47 -11.10 0.65 -1.06
N ASP A 48 -12.08 1.30 -1.68
CA ASP A 48 -11.99 1.76 -3.06
C ASP A 48 -11.44 3.18 -3.09
N LEU A 49 -10.12 3.30 -3.14
CA LEU A 49 -9.43 4.60 -3.13
C LEU A 49 -9.71 5.37 -4.40
N LYS A 50 -9.93 4.68 -5.51
CA LYS A 50 -10.26 5.33 -6.80
C LYS A 50 -11.59 6.07 -6.73
N GLN A 51 -12.55 5.54 -5.96
CA GLN A 51 -13.86 6.16 -5.78
C GLN A 51 -13.90 7.17 -4.63
N GLY A 52 -12.78 7.47 -4.02
CA GLY A 52 -12.69 8.47 -2.96
C GLY A 52 -12.87 7.94 -1.55
N GLU A 53 -12.97 6.63 -1.37
CA GLU A 53 -12.95 6.04 -0.02
C GLU A 53 -11.59 6.23 0.62
N THR A 54 -11.54 6.26 1.94
CA THR A 54 -10.30 6.47 2.67
C THR A 54 -9.98 5.28 3.56
N ILE A 55 -8.68 5.06 3.79
CA ILE A 55 -8.22 4.00 4.69
C ILE A 55 -8.60 4.42 6.12
N PRO A 56 -9.28 3.55 6.89
CA PRO A 56 -9.63 3.84 8.28
C PRO A 56 -8.38 4.20 9.09
N ILE A 57 -8.50 5.20 9.96
CA ILE A 57 -7.36 5.68 10.72
C ILE A 57 -6.75 4.60 11.62
N GLU A 58 -7.57 3.69 12.15
CA GLU A 58 -7.07 2.58 12.98
C GLU A 58 -6.17 1.64 12.18
N ILE A 59 -6.48 1.44 10.88
CA ILE A 59 -5.67 0.61 10.00
C ILE A 59 -4.38 1.33 9.64
N MET A 60 -4.45 2.64 9.37
CA MET A 60 -3.27 3.44 9.11
C MET A 60 -2.31 3.41 10.30
N LEU A 61 -2.84 3.60 11.51
CA LEU A 61 -2.03 3.53 12.73
C LEU A 61 -1.42 2.15 12.93
N ALA A 62 -2.17 1.09 12.64
CA ALA A 62 -1.68 -0.28 12.75
C ALA A 62 -0.53 -0.56 11.81
N MET A 63 -0.52 0.05 10.63
CA MET A 63 0.58 -0.13 9.67
C MET A 63 1.91 0.42 10.19
N PHE A 64 1.87 1.43 11.06
CA PHE A 64 3.06 2.02 11.66
C PHE A 64 3.37 1.47 13.05
N ASP A 65 2.51 0.61 13.60
CA ASP A 65 2.69 0.04 14.93
C ASP A 65 3.59 -1.20 14.85
N PRO A 66 4.80 -1.17 15.46
CA PRO A 66 5.70 -2.33 15.41
C PRO A 66 5.17 -3.56 16.14
N LYS A 67 4.16 -3.41 17.00
CA LYS A 67 3.54 -4.53 17.70
C LYS A 67 2.57 -5.30 16.84
N VAL A 68 2.10 -4.71 15.72
CA VAL A 68 1.21 -5.36 14.77
C VAL A 68 2.06 -6.02 13.69
N LYS A 69 1.90 -7.32 13.52
CA LYS A 69 2.63 -8.06 12.49
C LYS A 69 1.90 -7.87 11.15
N LYS A 70 2.63 -7.35 10.16
CA LYS A 70 2.08 -7.09 8.84
C LYS A 70 2.39 -8.26 7.92
N HIS A 71 1.41 -8.62 7.08
CA HIS A 71 1.53 -9.66 6.08
C HIS A 71 1.15 -9.06 4.74
N ALA A 72 2.03 -9.16 3.78
CA ALA A 72 1.80 -8.67 2.42
C ALA A 72 2.34 -9.70 1.43
N TYR A 73 1.63 -9.85 0.32
CA TYR A 73 2.04 -10.81 -0.72
C TYR A 73 3.43 -10.47 -1.28
N ASN A 74 3.67 -9.18 -1.50
CA ASN A 74 4.97 -8.68 -1.92
C ASN A 74 5.31 -7.46 -1.07
N ALA A 75 6.00 -7.69 0.04
CA ALA A 75 6.25 -6.64 1.05
C ALA A 75 7.00 -5.44 0.49
N ALA A 76 7.96 -5.64 -0.41
CA ALA A 76 8.70 -4.54 -1.02
C ALA A 76 7.77 -3.67 -1.87
N PHE A 77 6.90 -4.30 -2.66
CA PHE A 77 5.95 -3.60 -3.51
C PHE A 77 4.98 -2.75 -2.67
N GLU A 78 4.36 -3.36 -1.65
CA GLU A 78 3.45 -2.64 -0.76
C GLU A 78 4.15 -1.51 -0.03
N HIS A 79 5.39 -1.73 0.42
CA HIS A 79 6.15 -0.70 1.11
C HIS A 79 6.35 0.55 0.24
N TYR A 80 6.81 0.38 -1.01
CA TYR A 80 7.02 1.50 -1.91
C TYR A 80 5.72 2.21 -2.25
N CYS A 81 4.68 1.45 -2.56
CA CYS A 81 3.39 2.02 -2.96
C CYS A 81 2.74 2.80 -1.81
N LEU A 82 2.71 2.24 -0.62
CA LEU A 82 2.10 2.89 0.53
C LEU A 82 2.93 4.07 1.02
N SER A 83 4.25 4.01 0.92
CA SER A 83 5.11 5.16 1.23
C SER A 83 4.80 6.33 0.33
N LYS A 84 4.61 6.09 -0.97
CA LYS A 84 4.23 7.13 -1.91
C LYS A 84 2.83 7.69 -1.61
N TYR A 85 1.90 6.82 -1.21
CA TYR A 85 0.54 7.22 -0.88
C TYR A 85 0.50 8.12 0.35
N PHE A 86 1.20 7.73 1.43
CA PHE A 86 1.20 8.49 2.69
C PHE A 86 2.13 9.70 2.67
N TYR A 87 3.18 9.67 1.87
CA TYR A 87 4.18 10.73 1.79
C TYR A 87 4.43 11.11 0.32
N PRO A 88 3.41 11.70 -0.36
CA PRO A 88 3.50 11.94 -1.81
C PRO A 88 4.62 12.89 -2.22
N ASP A 89 5.01 13.80 -1.32
CA ASP A 89 6.06 14.77 -1.59
C ASP A 89 7.45 14.26 -1.21
N SER A 90 7.53 13.04 -0.68
CA SER A 90 8.79 12.44 -0.28
C SER A 90 9.34 11.57 -1.41
N MET A 91 10.67 11.55 -1.52
CA MET A 91 11.33 10.62 -2.42
C MET A 91 11.30 9.23 -1.78
N VAL A 92 10.75 8.25 -2.51
CA VAL A 92 10.75 6.86 -2.05
C VAL A 92 12.13 6.28 -2.33
N THR A 93 12.84 5.90 -1.27
CA THR A 93 14.15 5.27 -1.38
C THR A 93 14.04 3.78 -1.07
N GLY A 94 15.07 3.03 -1.29
CA GLY A 94 15.09 1.60 -0.99
C GLY A 94 15.31 1.25 0.48
N GLN A 95 15.15 2.22 1.33
CA GLN A 95 15.43 2.06 2.75
C GLN A 95 14.21 1.72 3.58
#